data_8a9cbb45e0b45bbf82a766eacd5070c1
#
_entry.id   8a9cbb45e0b45bbf82a766eacd5070c1
#
_cell.length_a   1.000
_cell.length_b   1.000
_cell.length_c   1.000
_cell.angle_alpha   90.00
_cell.angle_beta   90.00
_cell.angle_gamma   90.00
#
_symmetry.space_group_name_H-M   'P 1'
#
loop_
_entity.id
_entity.type
_entity.pdbx_description
1 polymer ?
#
loop_
_entity_poly.entity_id
_entity_poly.type
_entity_poly.pdbx_seq_one_letter_code
_entity_poly.pdbx_strand_id
1 'polypeptide(L)'
;IRAGFPVQDMEMWQFHPTGIHLAGTLVTEGCRGEGGYLLNKNGERFMERYAPTAKDLAGRDVVARSMVLEIIEGRGCGPNGDHVLLKLDHLGEAELNKKLPGILELARTFAHVDPVKEPIPVVPTCHYMMGGIPTNKWGQALTVVNGTDQVIEGLFAVGEAACVSVHGANRLGGNSLIDLIVFGRAAGIQIEKMLTEGLEQRSASESDIDAAMNRLNRLNTSKSGEQVAAVRRDLQTTMQNHFGVFRSRSEERRVGKECRIGCR
;
A
#
# COMPACT_ATOMS: atom_id res chain seq x y z
N ILE A 1 -15.93 -0.04 -8.65
CA ILE A 1 -16.40 -1.42 -8.42
C ILE A 1 -17.90 -1.44 -8.10
N ARG A 2 -18.40 -0.75 -7.07
CA ARG A 2 -19.83 -0.79 -6.69
C ARG A 2 -20.75 -0.20 -7.77
N ALA A 3 -20.27 0.78 -8.51
CA ALA A 3 -21.01 1.38 -9.64
C ALA A 3 -20.91 0.56 -10.94
N GLY A 4 -20.24 -0.60 -10.92
CA GLY A 4 -20.05 -1.46 -12.08
C GLY A 4 -18.90 -1.06 -13.00
N PHE A 5 -18.12 -0.03 -12.65
CA PHE A 5 -16.96 0.40 -13.44
C PHE A 5 -15.73 -0.47 -13.17
N PRO A 6 -14.85 -0.65 -14.18
CA PRO A 6 -13.64 -1.47 -14.03
C PRO A 6 -12.63 -0.83 -13.08
N VAL A 7 -11.77 -1.68 -12.55
CA VAL A 7 -10.49 -1.32 -11.94
C VAL A 7 -9.39 -2.09 -12.65
N GLN A 8 -8.19 -1.56 -12.68
CA GLN A 8 -7.07 -2.09 -13.44
C GLN A 8 -5.86 -2.32 -12.53
N ASP A 9 -5.07 -3.35 -12.85
CA ASP A 9 -3.77 -3.66 -12.21
C ASP A 9 -3.85 -3.82 -10.67
N MET A 10 -4.99 -4.34 -10.16
CA MET A 10 -5.23 -4.46 -8.71
C MET A 10 -4.31 -5.47 -8.02
N GLU A 11 -3.59 -6.30 -8.77
CA GLU A 11 -2.55 -7.19 -8.28
C GLU A 11 -1.21 -6.48 -8.03
N MET A 12 -1.05 -5.25 -8.51
CA MET A 12 0.21 -4.51 -8.41
C MET A 12 0.30 -3.73 -7.10
N TRP A 13 0.61 -4.44 -6.02
CA TRP A 13 0.88 -3.86 -4.70
C TRP A 13 2.37 -3.66 -4.47
N GLN A 14 2.77 -2.48 -3.98
CA GLN A 14 4.11 -2.25 -3.46
C GLN A 14 4.13 -2.45 -1.95
N PHE A 15 5.04 -3.31 -1.49
CA PHE A 15 5.33 -3.45 -0.08
C PHE A 15 6.46 -2.51 0.32
N HIS A 16 6.28 -1.74 1.39
CA HIS A 16 7.38 -1.04 2.02
C HIS A 16 8.14 -2.03 2.93
N PRO A 17 9.47 -2.14 2.81
CA PRO A 17 10.21 -3.12 3.60
C PRO A 17 10.08 -2.93 5.11
N THR A 18 10.09 -1.70 5.58
CA THR A 18 10.24 -1.37 6.99
C THR A 18 8.97 -0.80 7.61
N GLY A 19 7.90 -1.60 7.68
CA GLY A 19 6.79 -1.35 8.59
C GLY A 19 7.11 -1.88 9.98
N ILE A 20 6.76 -1.15 11.03
CA ILE A 20 6.91 -1.61 12.42
C ILE A 20 6.07 -2.86 12.61
N HIS A 21 6.67 -3.93 13.10
CA HIS A 21 6.00 -5.20 13.35
C HIS A 21 4.78 -5.00 14.26
N LEU A 22 3.68 -5.67 13.96
CA LEU A 22 2.35 -5.58 14.56
C LEU A 22 1.61 -4.25 14.35
N ALA A 23 2.30 -3.12 14.30
CA ALA A 23 1.67 -1.80 14.14
C ALA A 23 1.42 -1.42 12.68
N GLY A 24 2.28 -1.89 11.75
CA GLY A 24 2.23 -1.53 10.33
C GLY A 24 2.64 -0.09 10.03
N THR A 25 3.01 0.70 11.04
CA THR A 25 3.49 2.08 10.87
C THR A 25 4.82 2.09 10.14
N LEU A 26 4.94 2.89 9.08
CA LEU A 26 6.10 2.88 8.21
C LEU A 26 7.29 3.64 8.82
N VAL A 27 8.44 2.99 8.82
CA VAL A 27 9.74 3.60 9.07
C VAL A 27 10.35 3.98 7.73
N THR A 28 10.66 5.27 7.54
CA THR A 28 11.14 5.81 6.26
C THR A 28 12.36 5.05 5.72
N GLU A 29 12.43 4.94 4.39
CA GLU A 29 13.62 4.44 3.67
C GLU A 29 14.89 5.24 4.00
N GLY A 30 14.72 6.51 4.39
CA GLY A 30 15.80 7.37 4.86
C GLY A 30 16.63 6.77 5.99
N CYS A 31 16.05 5.92 6.85
CA CYS A 31 16.81 5.21 7.89
C CYS A 31 17.93 4.35 7.30
N ARG A 32 17.65 3.65 6.20
CA ARG A 32 18.66 2.87 5.50
C ARG A 32 19.62 3.76 4.70
N GLY A 33 19.11 4.88 4.17
CA GLY A 33 19.92 5.92 3.52
C GLY A 33 20.94 6.57 4.47
N GLU A 34 20.60 6.73 5.74
CA GLU A 34 21.51 7.25 6.77
C GLU A 34 22.46 6.19 7.35
N GLY A 35 22.44 4.97 6.82
CA GLY A 35 23.37 3.91 7.22
C GLY A 35 22.75 2.79 8.06
N GLY A 36 21.45 2.82 8.30
CA GLY A 36 20.74 1.70 8.92
C GLY A 36 20.74 0.45 8.06
N TYR A 37 20.69 -0.73 8.68
CA TYR A 37 20.69 -2.01 7.97
C TYR A 37 19.84 -3.06 8.66
N LEU A 38 19.49 -4.09 7.88
CA LEU A 38 18.62 -5.17 8.32
C LEU A 38 19.41 -6.38 8.83
N LEU A 39 18.92 -6.95 9.95
CA LEU A 39 19.47 -8.15 10.57
C LEU A 39 18.42 -9.23 10.69
N ASN A 40 18.83 -10.49 10.46
CA ASN A 40 18.06 -11.68 10.82
C ASN A 40 18.35 -12.10 12.27
N LYS A 41 17.71 -13.18 12.75
CA LYS A 41 17.89 -13.69 14.12
C LYS A 41 19.32 -14.12 14.47
N ASN A 42 20.14 -14.41 13.46
CA ASN A 42 21.54 -14.82 13.66
C ASN A 42 22.48 -13.61 13.74
N GLY A 43 21.96 -12.38 13.68
CA GLY A 43 22.74 -11.15 13.62
C GLY A 43 23.42 -10.93 12.26
N GLU A 44 23.01 -11.64 11.21
CA GLU A 44 23.54 -11.51 9.86
C GLU A 44 22.89 -10.32 9.16
N ARG A 45 23.70 -9.45 8.53
CA ARG A 45 23.26 -8.43 7.59
C ARG A 45 22.95 -9.09 6.24
N PHE A 46 21.80 -9.77 6.15
CA PHE A 46 21.43 -10.66 5.06
C PHE A 46 21.32 -9.98 3.70
N MET A 47 21.08 -8.68 3.62
CA MET A 47 21.02 -7.96 2.35
C MET A 47 22.34 -7.99 1.57
N GLU A 48 23.48 -8.21 2.21
CA GLU A 48 24.76 -8.41 1.52
C GLU A 48 24.78 -9.68 0.67
N ARG A 49 23.99 -10.70 1.04
CA ARG A 49 23.83 -11.94 0.29
C ARG A 49 22.84 -11.80 -0.86
N TYR A 50 21.73 -11.09 -0.67
CA TYR A 50 20.69 -10.94 -1.69
C TYR A 50 20.97 -9.85 -2.72
N ALA A 51 21.65 -8.78 -2.32
CA ALA A 51 21.98 -7.64 -3.17
C ALA A 51 23.39 -7.12 -2.86
N PRO A 52 24.46 -7.81 -3.27
CA PRO A 52 25.84 -7.51 -2.85
C PRO A 52 26.29 -6.07 -3.10
N THR A 53 25.82 -5.45 -4.19
CA THR A 53 26.18 -4.08 -4.58
C THR A 53 25.37 -3.03 -3.83
N ALA A 54 24.04 -3.11 -3.90
CA ALA A 54 23.14 -2.10 -3.33
C ALA A 54 22.81 -2.34 -1.85
N LYS A 55 22.99 -3.57 -1.38
CA LYS A 55 22.72 -4.01 0.01
C LYS A 55 21.33 -3.54 0.47
N ASP A 56 21.24 -2.92 1.62
CA ASP A 56 20.01 -2.39 2.21
C ASP A 56 19.39 -1.22 1.43
N LEU A 57 20.10 -0.66 0.45
CA LEU A 57 19.61 0.37 -0.48
C LEU A 57 19.08 -0.20 -1.80
N ALA A 58 18.95 -1.51 -1.92
CA ALA A 58 18.28 -2.13 -3.05
C ALA A 58 16.82 -1.69 -3.15
N GLY A 59 16.20 -1.86 -4.32
CA GLY A 59 14.80 -1.53 -4.56
C GLY A 59 13.87 -2.16 -3.52
N ARG A 60 12.77 -1.48 -3.20
CA ARG A 60 11.82 -1.90 -2.14
C ARG A 60 11.33 -3.33 -2.33
N ASP A 61 11.06 -3.74 -3.56
CA ASP A 61 10.63 -5.07 -3.91
C ASP A 61 11.69 -6.13 -3.63
N VAL A 62 12.96 -5.83 -3.91
CA VAL A 62 14.09 -6.71 -3.62
C VAL A 62 14.25 -6.88 -2.10
N VAL A 63 14.26 -5.78 -1.35
CA VAL A 63 14.40 -5.83 0.11
C VAL A 63 13.24 -6.55 0.76
N ALA A 64 12.00 -6.26 0.37
CA ALA A 64 10.81 -6.92 0.91
C ALA A 64 10.81 -8.43 0.66
N ARG A 65 11.16 -8.87 -0.56
CA ARG A 65 11.29 -10.31 -0.88
C ARG A 65 12.38 -10.98 -0.05
N SER A 66 13.53 -10.34 0.10
CA SER A 66 14.62 -10.87 0.90
C SER A 66 14.23 -11.05 2.38
N MET A 67 13.53 -10.07 2.95
CA MET A 67 13.01 -10.17 4.33
C MET A 67 12.03 -11.33 4.49
N VAL A 68 11.10 -11.51 3.55
CA VAL A 68 10.13 -12.61 3.61
C VAL A 68 10.82 -13.97 3.45
N LEU A 69 11.86 -14.07 2.62
CA LEU A 69 12.67 -15.29 2.51
C LEU A 69 13.37 -15.62 3.83
N GLU A 70 13.96 -14.63 4.51
CA GLU A 70 14.56 -14.83 5.84
C GLU A 70 13.53 -15.39 6.85
N ILE A 71 12.32 -14.83 6.84
CA ILE A 71 11.21 -15.27 7.71
C ILE A 71 10.79 -16.70 7.38
N ILE A 72 10.51 -17.01 6.11
CA ILE A 72 10.02 -18.33 5.66
C ILE A 72 11.06 -19.44 5.90
N GLU A 73 12.34 -19.13 5.71
CA GLU A 73 13.45 -20.05 5.94
C GLU A 73 13.84 -20.18 7.43
N GLY A 74 13.03 -19.62 8.32
CA GLY A 74 13.19 -19.76 9.76
C GLY A 74 14.31 -18.91 10.36
N ARG A 75 14.76 -17.85 9.69
CA ARG A 75 15.74 -16.88 10.20
C ARG A 75 15.09 -15.58 10.67
N GLY A 76 13.76 -15.53 10.75
CA GLY A 76 13.03 -14.43 11.36
C GLY A 76 13.32 -14.30 12.86
N CYS A 77 13.13 -13.08 13.39
CA CYS A 77 13.33 -12.69 14.77
C CYS A 77 12.07 -12.82 15.61
N GLY A 78 12.23 -12.74 16.92
CA GLY A 78 11.15 -12.83 17.91
C GLY A 78 10.63 -14.24 18.14
N PRO A 79 9.67 -14.40 19.06
CA PRO A 79 9.18 -15.73 19.47
C PRO A 79 8.45 -16.46 18.32
N ASN A 80 7.85 -15.73 17.39
CA ASN A 80 7.14 -16.30 16.24
C ASN A 80 8.01 -16.41 14.99
N GLY A 81 9.21 -15.81 14.97
CA GLY A 81 10.08 -15.78 13.79
C GLY A 81 9.49 -15.01 12.61
N ASP A 82 8.65 -14.00 12.85
CA ASP A 82 7.76 -13.35 11.87
C ASP A 82 8.19 -11.94 11.45
N HIS A 83 9.36 -11.49 11.89
CA HIS A 83 9.92 -10.18 11.54
C HIS A 83 11.45 -10.23 11.43
N VAL A 84 12.06 -9.12 11.01
CA VAL A 84 13.51 -8.89 11.05
C VAL A 84 13.80 -7.60 11.82
N LEU A 85 15.05 -7.27 12.04
CA LEU A 85 15.46 -6.12 12.85
C LEU A 85 16.10 -5.03 11.96
N LEU A 86 15.65 -3.80 12.12
CA LEU A 86 16.31 -2.61 11.54
C LEU A 86 17.25 -2.01 12.60
N LYS A 87 18.55 -2.10 12.36
CA LYS A 87 19.59 -1.62 13.25
C LYS A 87 19.97 -0.18 12.93
N LEU A 88 19.88 0.70 13.94
CA LEU A 88 20.21 2.13 13.86
C LEU A 88 21.16 2.58 14.98
N ASP A 89 21.22 1.88 16.11
CA ASP A 89 21.96 2.26 17.32
C ASP A 89 23.46 2.52 17.08
N HIS A 90 24.06 1.88 16.06
CA HIS A 90 25.46 2.10 15.67
C HIS A 90 25.74 3.51 15.11
N LEU A 91 24.70 4.26 14.71
CA LEU A 91 24.83 5.63 14.21
C LEU A 91 25.06 6.64 15.34
N GLY A 92 24.73 6.27 16.57
CA GLY A 92 24.87 7.10 17.75
C GLY A 92 23.71 8.08 17.98
N GLU A 93 23.46 8.39 19.23
CA GLU A 93 22.31 9.19 19.67
C GLU A 93 22.25 10.58 19.04
N ALA A 94 23.40 11.27 18.91
CA ALA A 94 23.47 12.62 18.35
C ALA A 94 23.00 12.66 16.89
N GLU A 95 23.47 11.73 16.07
CA GLU A 95 23.08 11.64 14.65
C GLU A 95 21.61 11.22 14.50
N LEU A 96 21.15 10.26 15.30
CA LEU A 96 19.76 9.82 15.28
C LEU A 96 18.79 10.95 15.66
N ASN A 97 19.07 11.70 16.72
CA ASN A 97 18.24 12.84 17.12
C ASN A 97 18.26 13.98 16.08
N LYS A 98 19.37 14.18 15.38
CA LYS A 98 19.51 15.21 14.36
C LYS A 98 18.78 14.86 13.05
N LYS A 99 18.93 13.61 12.57
CA LYS A 99 18.49 13.20 11.23
C LYS A 99 17.15 12.47 11.21
N LEU A 100 16.84 11.74 12.28
CA LEU A 100 15.70 10.82 12.35
C LEU A 100 14.81 11.01 13.60
N PRO A 101 14.60 12.24 14.11
CA PRO A 101 13.88 12.46 15.37
C PRO A 101 12.46 11.85 15.35
N GLY A 102 11.73 12.00 14.26
CA GLY A 102 10.38 11.42 14.12
C GLY A 102 10.38 9.88 14.11
N ILE A 103 11.46 9.25 13.67
CA ILE A 103 11.58 7.78 13.68
C ILE A 103 11.82 7.27 15.09
N LEU A 104 12.61 8.00 15.90
CA LEU A 104 12.81 7.65 17.31
C LEU A 104 11.48 7.66 18.06
N GLU A 105 10.65 8.67 17.83
CA GLU A 105 9.33 8.78 18.42
C GLU A 105 8.39 7.67 17.97
N LEU A 106 8.34 7.38 16.66
CA LEU A 106 7.52 6.30 16.09
C LEU A 106 7.91 4.94 16.68
N ALA A 107 9.21 4.63 16.78
CA ALA A 107 9.66 3.37 17.32
C ALA A 107 9.35 3.22 18.81
N ARG A 108 9.55 4.27 19.60
CA ARG A 108 9.19 4.28 21.03
C ARG A 108 7.69 4.10 21.23
N THR A 109 6.87 4.75 20.39
CA THR A 109 5.41 4.70 20.49
C THR A 109 4.84 3.37 20.02
N PHE A 110 5.25 2.87 18.88
CA PHE A 110 4.60 1.75 18.20
C PHE A 110 5.34 0.42 18.30
N ALA A 111 6.66 0.43 18.49
CA ALA A 111 7.46 -0.77 18.68
C ALA A 111 7.86 -0.96 20.15
N HIS A 112 7.68 0.06 21.00
CA HIS A 112 8.10 0.09 22.40
C HIS A 112 9.60 -0.16 22.59
N VAL A 113 10.42 0.24 21.60
CA VAL A 113 11.86 0.15 21.62
C VAL A 113 12.51 1.53 21.51
N ASP A 114 13.70 1.69 22.08
CA ASP A 114 14.51 2.89 21.90
C ASP A 114 15.60 2.64 20.85
N PRO A 115 15.45 3.20 19.61
CA PRO A 115 16.39 2.93 18.51
C PRO A 115 17.83 3.37 18.77
N VAL A 116 18.07 4.16 19.81
CA VAL A 116 19.42 4.52 20.26
C VAL A 116 20.13 3.35 20.92
N LYS A 117 19.36 2.37 21.47
CA LYS A 117 19.87 1.27 22.28
C LYS A 117 19.66 -0.10 21.66
N GLU A 118 18.58 -0.25 20.88
CA GLU A 118 18.17 -1.53 20.35
C GLU A 118 17.53 -1.40 18.97
N PRO A 119 17.57 -2.44 18.11
CA PRO A 119 17.01 -2.39 16.77
C PRO A 119 15.48 -2.39 16.78
N ILE A 120 14.88 -1.80 15.73
CA ILE A 120 13.44 -1.74 15.53
C ILE A 120 12.96 -3.04 14.86
N PRO A 121 11.96 -3.77 15.41
CA PRO A 121 11.35 -4.91 14.74
C PRO A 121 10.51 -4.43 13.53
N VAL A 122 10.82 -4.94 12.34
CA VAL A 122 10.19 -4.52 11.08
C VAL A 122 9.77 -5.70 10.22
N VAL A 123 8.72 -5.50 9.43
CA VAL A 123 8.19 -6.49 8.50
C VAL A 123 7.70 -5.79 7.23
N PRO A 124 7.78 -6.40 6.03
CA PRO A 124 7.19 -5.84 4.83
C PRO A 124 5.70 -5.56 5.00
N THR A 125 5.30 -4.32 4.72
CA THR A 125 3.93 -3.83 4.93
C THR A 125 3.38 -3.25 3.63
N CYS A 126 2.12 -3.55 3.30
CA CYS A 126 1.42 -2.93 2.18
C CYS A 126 1.51 -1.41 2.26
N HIS A 127 1.93 -0.78 1.17
CA HIS A 127 2.28 0.64 1.17
C HIS A 127 1.61 1.44 0.06
N TYR A 128 1.64 0.96 -1.18
CA TYR A 128 1.15 1.70 -2.34
C TYR A 128 0.49 0.77 -3.34
N MET A 129 -0.68 1.20 -3.85
CA MET A 129 -1.38 0.52 -4.93
C MET A 129 -1.00 1.16 -6.26
N MET A 130 -0.36 0.43 -7.17
CA MET A 130 -0.09 0.92 -8.51
C MET A 130 -1.31 0.82 -9.43
N GLY A 131 -2.20 -0.13 -9.15
CA GLY A 131 -3.50 -0.25 -9.79
C GLY A 131 -4.52 0.75 -9.27
N GLY A 132 -5.72 0.73 -9.84
CA GLY A 132 -6.81 1.61 -9.42
C GLY A 132 -7.85 1.84 -10.49
N ILE A 133 -8.44 3.03 -10.52
CA ILE A 133 -9.38 3.46 -11.54
C ILE A 133 -8.61 3.71 -12.84
N PRO A 134 -8.88 2.98 -13.94
CA PRO A 134 -8.19 3.21 -15.20
C PRO A 134 -8.46 4.62 -15.72
N THR A 135 -7.40 5.34 -16.09
CA THR A 135 -7.52 6.72 -16.58
C THR A 135 -6.64 6.95 -17.81
N ASN A 136 -7.02 7.92 -18.61
CA ASN A 136 -6.16 8.48 -19.64
C ASN A 136 -5.17 9.51 -19.02
N LYS A 137 -4.30 10.08 -19.86
CA LYS A 137 -3.32 11.09 -19.45
C LYS A 137 -3.91 12.41 -18.89
N TRP A 138 -5.20 12.62 -19.06
CA TRP A 138 -5.94 13.78 -18.56
C TRP A 138 -6.70 13.49 -17.27
N GLY A 139 -6.48 12.34 -16.66
CA GLY A 139 -7.17 11.91 -15.45
C GLY A 139 -8.63 11.52 -15.63
N GLN A 140 -9.15 11.47 -16.86
CA GLN A 140 -10.51 11.03 -17.13
C GLN A 140 -10.61 9.52 -16.95
N ALA A 141 -11.57 9.06 -16.15
CA ALA A 141 -11.80 7.65 -15.90
C ALA A 141 -12.28 6.94 -17.18
N LEU A 142 -11.84 5.69 -17.35
CA LEU A 142 -12.12 4.87 -18.52
C LEU A 142 -12.99 3.67 -18.17
N THR A 143 -13.79 3.25 -19.13
CA THR A 143 -14.50 1.96 -19.15
C THR A 143 -14.27 1.29 -20.50
N VAL A 144 -14.58 -0.01 -20.58
CA VAL A 144 -14.42 -0.77 -21.83
C VAL A 144 -15.80 -1.04 -22.43
N VAL A 145 -16.01 -0.57 -23.66
CA VAL A 145 -17.22 -0.85 -24.45
C VAL A 145 -16.80 -1.48 -25.77
N ASN A 146 -17.32 -2.66 -26.06
CA ASN A 146 -16.97 -3.42 -27.27
C ASN A 146 -15.45 -3.60 -27.49
N GLY A 147 -14.71 -3.81 -26.41
CA GLY A 147 -13.24 -3.99 -26.45
C GLY A 147 -12.42 -2.71 -26.66
N THR A 148 -13.05 -1.53 -26.57
CA THR A 148 -12.38 -0.23 -26.74
C THR A 148 -12.58 0.64 -25.50
N ASP A 149 -11.51 1.32 -25.09
CA ASP A 149 -11.55 2.26 -23.98
C ASP A 149 -12.43 3.47 -24.32
N GLN A 150 -13.36 3.77 -23.45
CA GLN A 150 -14.21 4.95 -23.52
C GLN A 150 -14.14 5.78 -22.25
N VAL A 151 -14.17 7.10 -22.40
CA VAL A 151 -14.19 8.03 -21.27
C VAL A 151 -15.56 7.99 -20.59
N ILE A 152 -15.54 7.88 -19.26
CA ILE A 152 -16.72 8.08 -18.42
C ILE A 152 -16.83 9.59 -18.16
N GLU A 153 -17.83 10.21 -18.81
CA GLU A 153 -18.03 11.66 -18.70
C GLU A 153 -18.22 12.12 -17.24
N GLY A 154 -17.49 13.17 -16.87
CA GLY A 154 -17.60 13.81 -15.57
C GLY A 154 -16.88 13.07 -14.43
N LEU A 155 -16.27 11.90 -14.69
CA LEU A 155 -15.51 11.15 -13.69
C LEU A 155 -14.01 11.27 -13.93
N PHE A 156 -13.29 11.74 -12.89
CA PHE A 156 -11.85 11.88 -12.90
C PHE A 156 -11.22 11.13 -11.73
N ALA A 157 -10.01 10.64 -11.94
CA ALA A 157 -9.16 10.12 -10.87
C ALA A 157 -7.69 10.45 -11.16
N VAL A 158 -6.94 10.79 -10.11
CA VAL A 158 -5.51 11.13 -10.18
C VAL A 158 -4.77 10.59 -8.97
N GLY A 159 -3.44 10.45 -9.08
CA GLY A 159 -2.62 9.93 -8.00
C GLY A 159 -2.89 8.45 -7.71
N GLU A 160 -2.70 8.02 -6.48
CA GLU A 160 -2.81 6.61 -6.07
C GLU A 160 -4.20 5.99 -6.31
N ALA A 161 -5.26 6.78 -6.39
CA ALA A 161 -6.60 6.28 -6.72
C ALA A 161 -6.75 5.89 -8.19
N ALA A 162 -5.90 6.44 -9.07
CA ALA A 162 -5.92 6.23 -10.51
C ALA A 162 -4.91 5.17 -10.95
N CYS A 163 -5.21 4.50 -12.05
CA CYS A 163 -4.27 3.66 -12.78
C CYS A 163 -4.04 4.24 -14.17
N VAL A 164 -3.07 5.14 -14.29
CA VAL A 164 -2.59 5.65 -15.58
C VAL A 164 -1.41 4.81 -16.11
N SER A 165 -1.07 3.73 -15.39
CA SER A 165 -0.03 2.72 -15.71
C SER A 165 1.40 3.23 -15.79
N VAL A 166 1.72 4.40 -15.19
CA VAL A 166 3.07 4.98 -15.23
C VAL A 166 4.05 4.33 -14.26
N HIS A 167 3.55 3.60 -13.26
CA HIS A 167 4.39 2.97 -12.23
C HIS A 167 4.74 1.51 -12.52
N GLY A 168 4.04 0.88 -13.47
CA GLY A 168 4.20 -0.56 -13.72
C GLY A 168 3.92 -1.38 -12.46
N ALA A 169 4.71 -2.43 -12.24
CA ALA A 169 4.54 -3.32 -11.08
C ALA A 169 5.24 -2.83 -9.81
N ASN A 170 6.04 -1.76 -9.86
CA ASN A 170 6.81 -1.26 -8.72
C ASN A 170 7.14 0.23 -8.87
N ARG A 171 6.48 1.07 -8.08
CA ARG A 171 6.70 2.51 -8.08
C ARG A 171 8.08 2.87 -7.51
N LEU A 172 8.82 3.75 -8.19
CA LEU A 172 10.07 4.32 -7.67
C LEU A 172 9.81 5.29 -6.52
N GLY A 173 10.74 5.36 -5.58
CA GLY A 173 10.66 6.26 -4.43
C GLY A 173 10.47 7.72 -4.87
N GLY A 174 9.53 8.44 -4.22
CA GLY A 174 9.18 9.82 -4.53
C GLY A 174 8.24 10.02 -5.72
N ASN A 175 8.13 9.08 -6.65
CA ASN A 175 7.32 9.24 -7.87
C ASN A 175 5.81 9.42 -7.61
N SER A 176 5.29 8.99 -6.46
CA SER A 176 3.89 9.29 -6.11
C SER A 176 3.60 10.77 -6.00
N LEU A 177 4.57 11.58 -5.51
CA LEU A 177 4.41 13.04 -5.44
C LEU A 177 4.42 13.69 -6.82
N ILE A 178 5.28 13.20 -7.72
CA ILE A 178 5.35 13.67 -9.10
C ILE A 178 4.05 13.34 -9.84
N ASP A 179 3.54 12.13 -9.67
CA ASP A 179 2.26 11.66 -10.22
C ASP A 179 1.10 12.60 -9.82
N LEU A 180 0.96 12.89 -8.53
CA LEU A 180 -0.07 13.81 -8.01
C LEU A 180 -0.01 15.20 -8.69
N ILE A 181 1.17 15.76 -8.85
CA ILE A 181 1.37 17.09 -9.44
C ILE A 181 1.08 17.08 -10.94
N VAL A 182 1.64 16.12 -11.66
CA VAL A 182 1.55 16.05 -13.13
C VAL A 182 0.12 15.78 -13.57
N PHE A 183 -0.48 14.69 -13.07
CA PHE A 183 -1.83 14.31 -13.49
C PHE A 183 -2.91 15.14 -12.81
N GLY A 184 -2.69 15.66 -11.60
CA GLY A 184 -3.58 16.64 -10.98
C GLY A 184 -3.69 17.92 -11.81
N ARG A 185 -2.54 18.44 -12.29
CA ARG A 185 -2.53 19.58 -13.19
C ARG A 185 -3.19 19.28 -14.53
N ALA A 186 -2.91 18.12 -15.13
CA ALA A 186 -3.51 17.71 -16.40
C ALA A 186 -5.04 17.60 -16.30
N ALA A 187 -5.54 17.00 -15.20
CA ALA A 187 -6.97 16.90 -14.95
C ALA A 187 -7.61 18.28 -14.76
N GLY A 188 -6.96 19.18 -14.02
CA GLY A 188 -7.45 20.56 -13.83
C GLY A 188 -7.61 21.32 -15.16
N ILE A 189 -6.62 21.23 -16.05
CA ILE A 189 -6.68 21.83 -17.40
C ILE A 189 -7.82 21.23 -18.23
N GLN A 190 -7.99 19.92 -18.17
CA GLN A 190 -9.04 19.24 -18.92
C GLN A 190 -10.44 19.60 -18.40
N ILE A 191 -10.61 19.70 -17.07
CA ILE A 191 -11.89 20.11 -16.46
C ILE A 191 -12.21 21.56 -16.84
N GLU A 192 -11.25 22.48 -16.76
CA GLU A 192 -11.42 23.87 -17.18
C GLU A 192 -11.90 23.97 -18.63
N LYS A 193 -11.26 23.22 -19.52
CA LYS A 193 -11.65 23.14 -20.93
C LYS A 193 -13.09 22.66 -21.09
N MET A 194 -13.45 21.56 -20.43
CA MET A 194 -14.80 20.97 -20.54
C MET A 194 -15.88 21.92 -20.01
N LEU A 195 -15.61 22.62 -18.91
CA LEU A 195 -16.55 23.62 -18.36
C LEU A 195 -16.71 24.82 -19.29
N THR A 196 -15.62 25.25 -19.93
CA THR A 196 -15.66 26.35 -20.92
C THR A 196 -16.42 25.96 -22.18
N GLU A 197 -16.34 24.68 -22.58
CA GLU A 197 -17.08 24.12 -23.72
C GLU A 197 -18.55 23.83 -23.39
N GLY A 198 -19.01 24.09 -22.15
CA GLY A 198 -20.40 23.98 -21.75
C GLY A 198 -20.81 22.59 -21.22
N LEU A 199 -19.93 21.91 -20.51
CA LEU A 199 -20.28 20.65 -19.85
C LEU A 199 -21.46 20.84 -18.89
N GLU A 200 -22.58 20.20 -19.19
CA GLU A 200 -23.76 20.21 -18.34
C GLU A 200 -23.60 19.21 -17.17
N GLN A 201 -23.88 19.67 -15.96
CA GLN A 201 -23.95 18.79 -14.79
C GLN A 201 -25.27 18.02 -14.81
N ARG A 202 -25.17 16.69 -14.75
CA ARG A 202 -26.33 15.81 -14.59
C ARG A 202 -26.78 15.80 -13.12
N SER A 203 -28.08 15.92 -12.88
CA SER A 203 -28.67 15.71 -11.56
C SER A 203 -28.53 14.23 -11.15
N ALA A 204 -28.25 14.00 -9.87
CA ALA A 204 -28.30 12.65 -9.32
C ALA A 204 -29.74 12.13 -9.32
N SER A 205 -29.95 10.83 -9.63
CA SER A 205 -31.26 10.23 -9.53
C SER A 205 -31.66 10.02 -8.07
N GLU A 206 -32.92 10.27 -7.73
CA GLU A 206 -33.42 10.01 -6.38
C GLU A 206 -33.24 8.54 -5.98
N SER A 207 -33.46 7.62 -6.91
CA SER A 207 -33.24 6.18 -6.67
C SER A 207 -31.81 5.82 -6.27
N ASP A 208 -30.79 6.49 -6.84
CA ASP A 208 -29.39 6.26 -6.48
C ASP A 208 -29.05 6.83 -5.10
N ILE A 209 -29.63 7.99 -4.80
CA ILE A 209 -29.52 8.61 -3.47
C ILE A 209 -30.14 7.70 -2.42
N ASP A 210 -31.37 7.23 -2.66
CA ASP A 210 -32.07 6.31 -1.76
C ASP A 210 -31.33 5.00 -1.57
N ALA A 211 -30.79 4.42 -2.63
CA ALA A 211 -29.97 3.20 -2.56
C ALA A 211 -28.71 3.39 -1.69
N ALA A 212 -28.06 4.54 -1.82
CA ALA A 212 -26.88 4.88 -1.00
C ALA A 212 -27.27 5.10 0.48
N MET A 213 -28.35 5.84 0.73
CA MET A 213 -28.87 6.09 2.08
C MET A 213 -29.37 4.81 2.76
N ASN A 214 -30.07 3.94 2.05
CA ASN A 214 -30.53 2.66 2.57
C ASN A 214 -29.38 1.74 2.96
N ARG A 215 -28.29 1.73 2.20
CA ARG A 215 -27.07 0.98 2.55
C ARG A 215 -26.44 1.50 3.84
N LEU A 216 -26.33 2.81 4.01
CA LEU A 216 -25.80 3.43 5.21
C LEU A 216 -26.70 3.15 6.42
N ASN A 217 -28.02 3.33 6.27
CA ASN A 217 -29.00 3.08 7.32
C ASN A 217 -28.97 1.62 7.78
N ARG A 218 -28.83 0.66 6.87
CA ARG A 218 -28.69 -0.76 7.20
C ARG A 218 -27.48 -1.01 8.12
N LEU A 219 -26.35 -0.36 7.88
CA LEU A 219 -25.17 -0.49 8.74
C LEU A 219 -25.40 0.13 10.12
N ASN A 220 -26.07 1.28 10.19
CA ASN A 220 -26.35 1.99 11.43
C ASN A 220 -27.41 1.31 12.29
N THR A 221 -28.34 0.57 11.68
CA THR A 221 -29.47 -0.07 12.37
C THR A 221 -29.26 -1.55 12.67
N SER A 222 -28.19 -2.15 12.14
CA SER A 222 -27.87 -3.57 12.38
C SER A 222 -27.57 -3.80 13.86
N LYS A 223 -28.34 -4.71 14.48
CA LYS A 223 -28.17 -5.10 15.88
C LYS A 223 -27.61 -6.52 16.06
N SER A 224 -27.34 -7.19 14.97
CA SER A 224 -26.83 -8.56 14.95
C SER A 224 -25.91 -8.76 13.74
N GLY A 225 -25.06 -9.77 13.79
CA GLY A 225 -24.12 -10.11 12.73
C GLY A 225 -22.76 -10.49 13.30
N GLU A 226 -21.79 -10.61 12.41
CA GLU A 226 -20.41 -10.93 12.77
C GLU A 226 -19.74 -9.76 13.49
N GLN A 227 -18.84 -10.08 14.40
CA GLN A 227 -18.03 -9.07 15.09
C GLN A 227 -17.02 -8.46 14.11
N VAL A 228 -17.06 -7.13 13.94
CA VAL A 228 -16.17 -6.39 13.04
C VAL A 228 -14.69 -6.72 13.28
N ALA A 229 -14.30 -6.88 14.55
CA ALA A 229 -12.93 -7.23 14.90
C ALA A 229 -12.53 -8.65 14.43
N ALA A 230 -13.47 -9.60 14.42
CA ALA A 230 -13.23 -10.95 13.90
C ALA A 230 -13.08 -10.93 12.37
N VAL A 231 -14.06 -10.35 11.68
CA VAL A 231 -14.02 -10.20 10.20
C VAL A 231 -12.75 -9.49 9.75
N ARG A 232 -12.34 -8.45 10.47
CA ARG A 232 -11.10 -7.71 10.16
C ARG A 232 -9.86 -8.59 10.32
N ARG A 233 -9.76 -9.37 11.39
CA ARG A 233 -8.62 -10.30 11.60
C ARG A 233 -8.57 -11.37 10.53
N ASP A 234 -9.71 -11.97 10.20
CA ASP A 234 -9.80 -13.00 9.18
C ASP A 234 -9.38 -12.46 7.81
N LEU A 235 -9.85 -11.25 7.45
CA LEU A 235 -9.43 -10.57 6.23
C LEU A 235 -7.92 -10.31 6.22
N GLN A 236 -7.35 -9.76 7.31
CA GLN A 236 -5.92 -9.50 7.42
C GLN A 236 -5.09 -10.78 7.28
N THR A 237 -5.52 -11.86 7.94
CA THR A 237 -4.84 -13.17 7.86
C THR A 237 -4.91 -13.74 6.44
N THR A 238 -6.08 -13.70 5.81
CA THR A 238 -6.29 -14.15 4.44
C THR A 238 -5.41 -13.37 3.46
N MET A 239 -5.38 -12.04 3.57
CA MET A 239 -4.55 -11.19 2.72
C MET A 239 -3.06 -11.45 2.94
N GLN A 240 -2.61 -11.60 4.19
CA GLN A 240 -1.21 -11.89 4.49
C GLN A 240 -0.77 -13.23 3.90
N ASN A 241 -1.59 -14.26 4.01
CA ASN A 241 -1.26 -15.62 3.59
C ASN A 241 -1.37 -15.85 2.08
N HIS A 242 -2.28 -15.14 1.40
CA HIS A 242 -2.63 -15.41 0.01
C HIS A 242 -2.43 -14.23 -0.93
N PHE A 243 -2.15 -13.04 -0.41
CA PHE A 243 -1.92 -11.83 -1.20
C PHE A 243 -0.75 -10.99 -0.64
N GLY A 244 0.24 -11.68 -0.06
CA GLY A 244 1.45 -11.11 0.49
C GLY A 244 2.50 -10.75 -0.57
N VAL A 245 3.76 -10.65 -0.15
CA VAL A 245 4.89 -10.33 -1.04
C VAL A 245 5.10 -11.41 -2.11
N PHE A 246 4.92 -12.69 -1.76
CA PHE A 246 4.89 -13.81 -2.71
C PHE A 246 3.45 -14.26 -2.93
N ARG A 247 3.06 -14.42 -4.19
CA ARG A 247 1.70 -14.76 -4.61
C ARG A 247 1.70 -15.74 -5.75
N SER A 248 0.66 -16.57 -5.83
CA SER A 248 0.39 -17.44 -6.96
C SER A 248 -1.04 -17.20 -7.50
N ARG A 249 -1.31 -17.57 -8.76
CA ARG A 249 -2.65 -17.46 -9.36
C ARG A 249 -3.75 -18.18 -8.57
N SER A 250 -3.42 -19.29 -7.91
CA SER A 250 -4.36 -20.03 -7.08
C SER A 250 -4.74 -19.26 -5.81
N GLU A 251 -3.78 -18.57 -5.21
CA GLU A 251 -3.97 -17.75 -4.02
C GLU A 251 -4.76 -16.47 -4.32
N GLU A 252 -4.48 -15.79 -5.43
CA GLU A 252 -5.24 -14.62 -5.89
C GLU A 252 -6.73 -14.95 -6.11
N ARG A 253 -7.03 -16.13 -6.69
CA ARG A 253 -8.41 -16.60 -6.85
C ARG A 253 -9.11 -16.87 -5.52
N ARG A 254 -8.38 -17.30 -4.50
CA ARG A 254 -8.90 -17.58 -3.17
C ARG A 254 -9.31 -16.29 -2.48
N VAL A 255 -8.44 -15.28 -2.48
CA VAL A 255 -8.75 -13.94 -1.95
C VAL A 255 -9.98 -13.34 -2.64
N GLY A 256 -10.08 -13.43 -3.97
CA GLY A 256 -11.22 -12.93 -4.72
C GLY A 256 -12.55 -13.59 -4.35
N LYS A 257 -12.56 -14.87 -3.93
CA LYS A 257 -13.75 -15.57 -3.44
C LYS A 257 -14.13 -15.13 -2.03
N GLU A 258 -13.17 -15.02 -1.14
CA GLU A 258 -13.38 -14.67 0.28
C GLU A 258 -13.77 -13.19 0.42
N CYS A 259 -13.20 -12.28 -0.36
CA CYS A 259 -13.65 -10.88 -0.41
C CYS A 259 -15.09 -10.72 -0.89
N ARG A 260 -15.60 -11.60 -1.77
CA ARG A 260 -17.01 -11.59 -2.18
C ARG A 260 -17.97 -12.02 -1.09
N ILE A 261 -17.54 -12.87 -0.16
CA ILE A 261 -18.35 -13.32 0.99
C ILE A 261 -18.51 -12.20 2.01
N GLY A 262 -17.46 -11.41 2.26
CA GLY A 262 -17.51 -10.26 3.17
C GLY A 262 -18.27 -9.03 2.65
N CYS A 263 -18.64 -8.99 1.36
CA CYS A 263 -19.36 -7.89 0.72
C CYS A 263 -20.87 -8.13 0.50
N ARG A 264 -21.42 -9.24 1.02
CA ARG A 264 -22.87 -9.53 0.96
C ARG A 264 -23.67 -8.90 2.08
#